data_772842b3d7ccafe5582a40bfe507c7b8
#
_entry.id   772842b3d7ccafe5582a40bfe507c7b8
#
_cell.length_a   1.000
_cell.length_b   1.000
_cell.length_c   1.000
_cell.angle_alpha   90.00
_cell.angle_beta   90.00
_cell.angle_gamma   90.00
#
_symmetry.space_group_name_H-M   'P 1'
#
loop_
_entity.id
_entity.type
_entity.pdbx_description
1 polymer ?
#
loop_
_entity_poly.entity_id
_entity_poly.type
_entity_poly.pdbx_seq_one_letter_code
_entity_poly.pdbx_strand_id
1 'polypeptide(L)'
;MGKQRAPSAAAAGGGRDPTGLGFRRGPPPPPPPECDGKPKVNYVTVFERPGLHEFLKRISEFANLILFTAGLEDYARPLVDRMDKDNVIGERLYRPSTVSTEYREHVKDLSCLSKNLSRIVIVDNNPFSFLLQPLNGIPCVPFSAGQPYDDQLLVVLLPLLKHLSLQRDVRPVLYERFHMPEWFQMHGIPTSGNGV
;
A
#
# COMPACT_ATOMS: atom_id res chain seq x y z
N MET A 1 -45.90 -25.08 12.76
CA MET A 1 -45.14 -25.26 11.48
C MET A 1 -44.45 -23.96 11.15
N GLY A 2 -43.28 -23.74 11.68
CA GLY A 2 -42.45 -22.54 11.46
C GLY A 2 -41.28 -22.91 10.55
N LYS A 3 -41.20 -22.33 9.36
CA LYS A 3 -40.05 -22.43 8.47
C LYS A 3 -39.00 -21.41 8.91
N GLN A 4 -37.92 -21.86 9.45
CA GLN A 4 -36.71 -21.04 9.66
C GLN A 4 -36.03 -20.79 8.31
N ARG A 5 -35.84 -19.50 7.98
CA ARG A 5 -35.00 -19.04 6.87
C ARG A 5 -33.55 -19.08 7.32
N ALA A 6 -32.72 -19.75 6.55
CA ALA A 6 -31.27 -19.69 6.68
C ALA A 6 -30.74 -18.28 6.35
N PRO A 7 -29.70 -17.78 7.01
CA PRO A 7 -29.14 -16.48 6.71
C PRO A 7 -28.39 -16.51 5.37
N SER A 8 -28.69 -15.52 4.55
CA SER A 8 -28.02 -15.22 3.28
C SER A 8 -26.51 -15.01 3.52
N ALA A 9 -25.69 -15.71 2.77
CA ALA A 9 -24.25 -15.50 2.75
C ALA A 9 -23.96 -14.08 2.20
N ALA A 10 -23.41 -13.23 3.03
CA ALA A 10 -22.92 -11.92 2.62
C ALA A 10 -21.78 -12.10 1.62
N ALA A 11 -21.91 -11.50 0.46
CA ALA A 11 -20.87 -11.43 -0.55
C ALA A 11 -19.63 -10.76 0.05
N ALA A 12 -18.53 -11.48 0.13
CA ALA A 12 -17.25 -10.94 0.53
C ALA A 12 -16.81 -9.89 -0.50
N GLY A 13 -16.91 -8.62 -0.13
CA GLY A 13 -16.40 -7.51 -0.91
C GLY A 13 -14.90 -7.70 -1.14
N GLY A 14 -14.47 -7.63 -2.39
CA GLY A 14 -13.07 -7.75 -2.76
C GLY A 14 -12.25 -6.65 -2.11
N GLY A 15 -11.54 -6.97 -1.04
CA GLY A 15 -10.56 -6.08 -0.42
C GLY A 15 -9.45 -5.77 -1.42
N ARG A 16 -9.30 -4.50 -1.76
CA ARG A 16 -8.15 -4.03 -2.55
C ARG A 16 -6.94 -4.04 -1.64
N ASP A 17 -5.87 -4.69 -2.08
CA ASP A 17 -4.63 -4.74 -1.34
C ASP A 17 -3.92 -3.38 -1.38
N PRO A 18 -3.57 -2.79 -0.22
CA PRO A 18 -2.91 -1.48 -0.15
C PRO A 18 -1.44 -1.47 -0.60
N THR A 19 -0.84 -2.61 -0.94
CA THR A 19 0.60 -2.68 -1.26
C THR A 19 0.95 -2.28 -2.69
N GLY A 20 -0.04 -1.89 -3.52
CA GLY A 20 0.19 -1.57 -4.94
C GLY A 20 0.47 -2.81 -5.81
N LEU A 21 0.48 -3.99 -5.21
CA LEU A 21 0.53 -5.26 -5.92
C LEU A 21 -0.89 -5.58 -6.39
N GLY A 22 -1.09 -5.69 -7.69
CA GLY A 22 -2.37 -6.07 -8.25
C GLY A 22 -2.67 -7.54 -7.96
N PHE A 23 -3.46 -7.80 -6.93
CA PHE A 23 -3.98 -9.13 -6.69
C PHE A 23 -5.27 -9.33 -7.50
N ARG A 24 -5.22 -10.16 -8.53
CA ARG A 24 -6.43 -10.77 -9.07
C ARG A 24 -6.56 -12.15 -8.45
N ARG A 25 -7.64 -12.38 -7.74
CA ARG A 25 -8.12 -13.74 -7.53
C ARG A 25 -8.60 -14.23 -8.89
N GLY A 26 -7.79 -15.06 -9.55
CA GLY A 26 -8.29 -15.89 -10.62
C GLY A 26 -9.43 -16.77 -10.09
N PRO A 27 -10.27 -17.35 -10.95
CA PRO A 27 -11.21 -18.38 -10.49
C PRO A 27 -10.38 -19.43 -9.75
N PRO A 28 -10.80 -19.80 -8.53
CA PRO A 28 -10.08 -20.83 -7.79
C PRO A 28 -10.00 -22.08 -8.66
N PRO A 29 -8.84 -22.75 -8.71
CA PRO A 29 -8.80 -24.08 -9.32
C PRO A 29 -9.87 -24.96 -8.65
N PRO A 30 -10.46 -25.92 -9.37
CA PRO A 30 -11.43 -26.82 -8.78
C PRO A 30 -10.84 -27.44 -7.51
N PRO A 31 -11.62 -27.53 -6.43
CA PRO A 31 -11.12 -28.10 -5.19
C PRO A 31 -10.53 -29.48 -5.45
N PRO A 32 -9.35 -29.79 -4.90
CA PRO A 32 -8.83 -31.14 -4.93
C PRO A 32 -9.84 -32.06 -4.25
N PRO A 33 -9.95 -33.32 -4.68
CA PRO A 33 -10.88 -34.27 -4.08
C PRO A 33 -10.65 -34.30 -2.56
N GLU A 34 -11.74 -34.24 -1.81
CA GLU A 34 -11.73 -34.21 -0.35
C GLU A 34 -10.99 -35.43 0.18
N CYS A 35 -9.75 -35.19 0.61
CA CYS A 35 -9.00 -36.18 1.43
C CYS A 35 -9.09 -35.67 2.87
N ASP A 36 -9.75 -36.42 3.71
CA ASP A 36 -9.93 -36.16 5.14
C ASP A 36 -8.64 -35.68 5.82
N GLY A 37 -8.73 -34.53 6.49
CA GLY A 37 -7.77 -34.09 7.48
C GLY A 37 -6.58 -33.27 6.97
N LYS A 38 -6.46 -32.92 5.68
CA LYS A 38 -5.39 -32.03 5.20
C LYS A 38 -5.82 -30.56 5.23
N PRO A 39 -4.94 -29.62 5.66
CA PRO A 39 -5.24 -28.21 5.64
C PRO A 39 -5.59 -27.75 4.22
N LYS A 40 -6.68 -26.99 4.07
CA LYS A 40 -7.06 -26.40 2.78
C LYS A 40 -5.97 -25.40 2.37
N VAL A 41 -5.22 -25.73 1.33
CA VAL A 41 -4.22 -24.83 0.74
C VAL A 41 -4.91 -23.91 -0.27
N ASN A 42 -4.93 -22.63 0.02
CA ASN A 42 -5.42 -21.63 -0.92
C ASN A 42 -4.25 -21.11 -1.75
N TYR A 43 -4.30 -21.26 -3.05
CA TYR A 43 -3.32 -20.70 -3.96
C TYR A 43 -3.73 -19.27 -4.33
N VAL A 44 -2.80 -18.31 -4.21
CA VAL A 44 -2.98 -16.93 -4.62
C VAL A 44 -1.97 -16.63 -5.71
N THR A 45 -2.43 -16.14 -6.86
CA THR A 45 -1.55 -15.67 -7.93
C THR A 45 -1.21 -14.20 -7.66
N VAL A 46 0.07 -13.91 -7.58
CA VAL A 46 0.60 -12.56 -7.39
C VAL A 46 1.28 -12.11 -8.66
N PHE A 47 0.93 -10.90 -9.12
CA PHE A 47 1.58 -10.26 -10.24
C PHE A 47 2.44 -9.10 -9.73
N GLU A 48 3.72 -9.15 -10.04
CA GLU A 48 4.63 -8.06 -9.74
C GLU A 48 4.44 -6.92 -10.74
N ARG A 49 4.50 -5.68 -10.25
CA ARG A 49 4.47 -4.50 -11.11
C ARG A 49 5.73 -4.44 -11.96
N PRO A 50 5.63 -4.15 -13.27
CA PRO A 50 6.80 -4.02 -14.13
C PRO A 50 7.83 -3.03 -13.58
N GLY A 51 9.11 -3.42 -13.62
CA GLY A 51 10.21 -2.58 -13.16
C GLY A 51 10.40 -2.52 -11.63
N LEU A 52 9.65 -3.30 -10.83
CA LEU A 52 9.70 -3.23 -9.37
C LEU A 52 11.11 -3.45 -8.81
N HIS A 53 11.83 -4.49 -9.24
CA HIS A 53 13.18 -4.78 -8.73
C HIS A 53 14.18 -3.67 -9.06
N GLU A 54 14.15 -3.17 -10.30
CA GLU A 54 15.00 -2.05 -10.69
C GLU A 54 14.67 -0.79 -9.90
N PHE A 55 13.39 -0.52 -9.70
CA PHE A 55 12.91 0.62 -8.91
C PHE A 55 13.43 0.56 -7.47
N LEU A 56 13.26 -0.57 -6.77
CA LEU A 56 13.73 -0.75 -5.39
C LEU A 56 15.25 -0.57 -5.31
N LYS A 57 15.99 -1.19 -6.21
CA LYS A 57 17.45 -1.06 -6.28
C LYS A 57 17.89 0.40 -6.47
N ARG A 58 17.30 1.10 -7.42
CA ARG A 58 17.67 2.51 -7.71
C ARG A 58 17.29 3.47 -6.60
N ILE A 59 16.19 3.24 -5.90
CA ILE A 59 15.81 4.09 -4.75
C ILE A 59 16.77 3.85 -3.59
N SER A 60 17.18 2.61 -3.33
CA SER A 60 18.08 2.28 -2.22
C SER A 60 19.44 3.00 -2.30
N GLU A 61 19.82 3.50 -3.48
CA GLU A 61 21.05 4.29 -3.67
C GLU A 61 20.99 5.68 -2.99
N PHE A 62 19.78 6.21 -2.71
CA PHE A 62 19.62 7.57 -2.18
C PHE A 62 18.59 7.71 -1.05
N ALA A 63 17.86 6.65 -0.72
CA ALA A 63 16.85 6.65 0.33
C ALA A 63 16.82 5.34 1.12
N ASN A 64 16.45 5.42 2.39
CA ASN A 64 16.13 4.26 3.20
C ASN A 64 14.72 3.78 2.85
N LEU A 65 14.59 2.49 2.55
CA LEU A 65 13.33 1.88 2.19
C LEU A 65 12.69 1.21 3.39
N ILE A 66 11.41 1.53 3.61
CA ILE A 66 10.58 0.93 4.65
C ILE A 66 9.31 0.40 3.98
N LEU A 67 8.98 -0.86 4.21
CA LEU A 67 7.69 -1.40 3.84
C LEU A 67 6.66 -1.07 4.91
N PHE A 68 5.54 -0.45 4.53
CA PHE A 68 4.41 -0.25 5.43
C PHE A 68 3.14 -0.81 4.78
N THR A 69 2.60 -1.89 5.30
CA THR A 69 1.43 -2.58 4.74
C THR A 69 0.33 -2.79 5.78
N ALA A 70 -0.93 -2.69 5.34
CA ALA A 70 -2.08 -3.12 6.12
C ALA A 70 -2.30 -4.65 6.08
N GLY A 71 -1.43 -5.40 5.40
CA GLY A 71 -1.43 -6.86 5.40
C GLY A 71 -0.95 -7.43 6.73
N LEU A 72 -1.47 -8.61 7.10
CA LEU A 72 -0.92 -9.39 8.21
C LEU A 72 0.46 -9.92 7.82
N GLU A 73 1.34 -10.04 8.79
CA GLU A 73 2.73 -10.45 8.57
C GLU A 73 2.85 -11.81 7.92
N ASP A 74 2.13 -12.81 8.40
CA ASP A 74 2.16 -14.18 7.87
C ASP A 74 1.78 -14.24 6.39
N TYR A 75 0.94 -13.30 5.94
CA TYR A 75 0.54 -13.19 4.55
C TYR A 75 1.54 -12.37 3.73
N ALA A 76 1.97 -11.22 4.24
CA ALA A 76 2.76 -10.25 3.47
C ALA A 76 4.25 -10.62 3.44
N ARG A 77 4.81 -11.19 4.52
CA ARG A 77 6.25 -11.52 4.61
C ARG A 77 6.74 -12.40 3.46
N PRO A 78 6.11 -13.54 3.13
CA PRO A 78 6.57 -14.39 2.03
C PRO A 78 6.55 -13.69 0.66
N LEU A 79 5.62 -12.75 0.46
CA LEU A 79 5.54 -11.96 -0.77
C LEU A 79 6.68 -10.94 -0.84
N VAL A 80 6.93 -10.24 0.26
CA VAL A 80 8.01 -9.25 0.35
C VAL A 80 9.37 -9.92 0.17
N ASP A 81 9.61 -11.08 0.79
CA ASP A 81 10.85 -11.83 0.65
C ASP A 81 11.14 -12.24 -0.81
N ARG A 82 10.10 -12.48 -1.60
CA ARG A 82 10.26 -12.75 -3.04
C ARG A 82 10.55 -11.50 -3.85
N MET A 83 10.01 -10.34 -3.46
CA MET A 83 10.20 -9.08 -4.16
C MET A 83 11.53 -8.40 -3.80
N ASP A 84 11.92 -8.49 -2.54
CA ASP A 84 13.13 -7.85 -2.00
C ASP A 84 14.33 -8.81 -2.01
N LYS A 85 14.72 -9.26 -3.21
CA LYS A 85 15.82 -10.22 -3.38
C LYS A 85 17.17 -9.67 -2.94
N ASP A 86 17.33 -8.36 -3.06
CA ASP A 86 18.57 -7.67 -2.73
C ASP A 86 18.60 -7.19 -1.26
N ASN A 87 17.56 -7.47 -0.47
CA ASN A 87 17.39 -7.04 0.93
C ASN A 87 17.60 -5.54 1.12
N VAL A 88 17.04 -4.73 0.24
CA VAL A 88 17.16 -3.27 0.29
C VAL A 88 16.12 -2.61 1.20
N ILE A 89 15.07 -3.35 1.60
CA ILE A 89 14.04 -2.88 2.53
C ILE A 89 14.55 -3.10 3.96
N GLY A 90 14.89 -1.99 4.65
CA GLY A 90 15.49 -2.03 5.99
C GLY A 90 14.50 -2.39 7.09
N GLU A 91 13.28 -1.87 7.02
CA GLU A 91 12.24 -2.09 8.03
C GLU A 91 10.92 -2.50 7.37
N ARG A 92 10.14 -3.35 8.08
CA ARG A 92 8.86 -3.86 7.57
C ARG A 92 7.80 -3.70 8.63
N LEU A 93 6.84 -2.82 8.37
CA LEU A 93 5.69 -2.54 9.22
C LEU A 93 4.44 -3.20 8.65
N TYR A 94 3.81 -4.04 9.45
CA TYR A 94 2.62 -4.80 9.09
C TYR A 94 1.38 -4.20 9.76
N ARG A 95 0.21 -4.81 9.54
CA ARG A 95 -1.08 -4.35 10.08
C ARG A 95 -1.05 -3.92 11.55
N PRO A 96 -0.40 -4.61 12.50
CA PRO A 96 -0.35 -4.15 13.89
C PRO A 96 0.27 -2.77 14.10
N SER A 97 1.07 -2.29 13.13
CA SER A 97 1.67 -0.95 13.15
C SER A 97 0.76 0.13 12.55
N THR A 98 -0.41 -0.24 12.01
CA THR A 98 -1.40 0.72 11.53
C THR A 98 -2.28 1.20 12.67
N VAL A 99 -2.88 2.38 12.51
CA VAL A 99 -3.81 2.96 13.47
C VAL A 99 -5.22 3.08 12.88
N SER A 100 -6.23 3.09 13.74
CA SER A 100 -7.61 3.38 13.34
C SER A 100 -7.95 4.81 13.67
N THR A 101 -8.66 5.47 12.76
CA THR A 101 -9.24 6.81 12.95
C THR A 101 -10.76 6.74 12.82
N GLU A 102 -11.45 7.81 13.10
CA GLU A 102 -12.90 7.90 12.87
C GLU A 102 -13.29 7.79 11.38
N TYR A 103 -12.34 8.08 10.47
CA TYR A 103 -12.58 8.06 9.01
C TYR A 103 -12.15 6.75 8.36
N ARG A 104 -11.13 6.08 8.91
CA ARG A 104 -10.54 4.91 8.27
C ARG A 104 -9.81 4.01 9.26
N GLU A 105 -9.94 2.70 9.04
CA GLU A 105 -9.07 1.69 9.66
C GLU A 105 -7.79 1.51 8.86
N HIS A 106 -6.76 1.01 9.53
CA HIS A 106 -5.46 0.68 8.93
C HIS A 106 -4.75 1.86 8.26
N VAL A 107 -4.78 3.01 8.92
CA VAL A 107 -4.01 4.20 8.52
C VAL A 107 -2.54 4.00 8.89
N LYS A 108 -1.66 4.41 8.00
CA LYS A 108 -0.21 4.33 8.14
C LYS A 108 0.31 5.64 8.73
N ASP A 109 0.42 5.70 10.06
CA ASP A 109 0.91 6.88 10.75
C ASP A 109 2.44 6.96 10.66
N LEU A 110 2.96 7.95 9.94
CA LEU A 110 4.40 8.14 9.76
C LEU A 110 5.11 8.63 11.01
N SER A 111 4.39 9.08 12.03
CA SER A 111 4.97 9.52 13.31
C SER A 111 5.64 8.39 14.08
N CYS A 112 5.30 7.13 13.77
CA CYS A 112 5.99 5.96 14.32
C CYS A 112 7.44 5.82 13.82
N LEU A 113 7.77 6.40 12.67
CA LEU A 113 9.11 6.36 12.09
C LEU A 113 10.00 7.50 12.59
N SER A 114 9.46 8.70 12.75
CA SER A 114 10.18 9.87 13.23
C SER A 114 9.23 10.98 13.65
N LYS A 115 9.67 11.78 14.61
CA LYS A 115 8.98 13.04 14.95
C LYS A 115 9.20 14.12 13.90
N ASN A 116 10.31 14.06 13.15
CA ASN A 116 10.59 14.97 12.05
C ASN A 116 10.24 14.31 10.72
N LEU A 117 9.17 14.76 10.12
CA LEU A 117 8.64 14.23 8.86
C LEU A 117 9.14 14.96 7.61
N SER A 118 10.01 15.97 7.76
CA SER A 118 10.49 16.78 6.63
C SER A 118 11.18 15.97 5.52
N ARG A 119 11.67 14.78 5.85
CA ARG A 119 12.41 13.90 4.94
C ARG A 119 11.76 12.55 4.70
N ILE A 120 10.51 12.37 5.12
CA ILE A 120 9.77 11.11 4.98
C ILE A 120 8.70 11.30 3.91
N VAL A 121 8.58 10.31 3.02
CA VAL A 121 7.48 10.21 2.06
C VAL A 121 6.86 8.82 2.12
N ILE A 122 5.56 8.74 1.87
CA ILE A 122 4.86 7.49 1.67
C ILE A 122 4.29 7.44 0.26
N VAL A 123 4.51 6.33 -0.44
CA VAL A 123 3.92 6.06 -1.75
C VAL A 123 2.85 4.99 -1.59
N ASP A 124 1.61 5.33 -1.87
CA ASP A 124 0.48 4.40 -1.72
C ASP A 124 -0.58 4.66 -2.80
N ASN A 125 -1.20 3.60 -3.31
CA ASN A 125 -2.30 3.72 -4.27
C ASN A 125 -3.66 4.03 -3.60
N ASN A 126 -3.71 3.97 -2.28
CA ASN A 126 -4.86 4.36 -1.49
C ASN A 126 -4.53 5.61 -0.66
N PRO A 127 -4.94 6.82 -1.08
CA PRO A 127 -4.64 8.04 -0.34
C PRO A 127 -5.08 8.01 1.13
N PHE A 128 -6.18 7.32 1.44
CA PHE A 128 -6.65 7.20 2.83
C PHE A 128 -5.65 6.49 3.76
N SER A 129 -4.68 5.76 3.21
CA SER A 129 -3.61 5.15 3.99
C SER A 129 -2.73 6.18 4.71
N PHE A 130 -2.61 7.41 4.20
CA PHE A 130 -1.77 8.47 4.74
C PHE A 130 -2.52 9.75 5.12
N LEU A 131 -3.80 9.63 5.47
CA LEU A 131 -4.65 10.77 5.83
C LEU A 131 -4.15 11.59 7.02
N LEU A 132 -3.34 11.01 7.91
CA LEU A 132 -2.75 11.72 9.06
C LEU A 132 -1.58 12.62 8.67
N GLN A 133 -0.89 12.32 7.58
CA GLN A 133 0.22 13.12 7.05
C GLN A 133 0.04 13.38 5.54
N PRO A 134 -0.99 14.14 5.16
CA PRO A 134 -1.33 14.37 3.75
C PRO A 134 -0.20 15.05 2.96
N LEU A 135 0.62 15.86 3.62
CA LEU A 135 1.76 16.53 2.99
C LEU A 135 2.96 15.61 2.72
N ASN A 136 2.94 14.38 3.22
CA ASN A 136 4.00 13.41 3.02
C ASN A 136 3.59 12.30 2.04
N GLY A 137 2.37 12.33 1.53
CA GLY A 137 1.78 11.29 0.69
C GLY A 137 1.99 11.50 -0.80
N ILE A 138 2.34 10.45 -1.49
CA ILE A 138 2.40 10.36 -2.95
C ILE A 138 1.35 9.35 -3.39
N PRO A 139 0.21 9.79 -3.94
CA PRO A 139 -0.77 8.88 -4.50
C PRO A 139 -0.23 8.28 -5.80
N CYS A 140 -0.17 6.96 -5.89
CA CYS A 140 0.24 6.30 -7.12
C CYS A 140 -0.93 5.57 -7.78
N VAL A 141 -0.85 5.39 -9.10
CA VAL A 141 -1.87 4.66 -9.85
C VAL A 141 -1.84 3.19 -9.46
N PRO A 142 -2.98 2.58 -9.10
CA PRO A 142 -3.03 1.16 -8.78
C PRO A 142 -2.57 0.31 -9.97
N PHE A 143 -1.77 -0.71 -9.70
CA PHE A 143 -1.40 -1.70 -10.71
C PHE A 143 -2.53 -2.71 -10.91
N SER A 144 -2.81 -3.04 -12.16
CA SER A 144 -3.70 -4.14 -12.56
C SER A 144 -2.97 -5.10 -13.48
N ALA A 145 -2.95 -6.37 -13.13
CA ALA A 145 -2.41 -7.41 -14.01
C ALA A 145 -3.15 -7.39 -15.36
N GLY A 146 -2.38 -7.48 -16.46
CA GLY A 146 -2.92 -7.42 -17.80
C GLY A 146 -3.02 -6.01 -18.40
N GLN A 147 -2.54 -4.98 -17.72
CA GLN A 147 -2.29 -3.69 -18.36
C GLN A 147 -1.17 -3.87 -19.40
N PRO A 148 -1.35 -3.38 -20.63
CA PRO A 148 -0.36 -3.55 -21.70
C PRO A 148 0.92 -2.76 -21.44
N TYR A 149 0.85 -1.74 -20.58
CA TYR A 149 1.94 -0.83 -20.28
C TYR A 149 1.83 -0.28 -18.87
N ASP A 150 2.92 -0.25 -18.12
CA ASP A 150 3.02 0.37 -16.80
C ASP A 150 4.42 0.99 -16.62
N ASP A 151 4.47 2.31 -16.57
CA ASP A 151 5.70 3.11 -16.42
C ASP A 151 5.75 3.85 -15.08
N GLN A 152 4.75 3.65 -14.21
CA GLN A 152 4.60 4.42 -12.97
C GLN A 152 5.85 4.39 -12.08
N LEU A 153 6.50 3.25 -11.96
CA LEU A 153 7.66 3.12 -11.06
C LEU A 153 8.88 3.87 -11.60
N LEU A 154 9.29 3.58 -12.83
CA LEU A 154 10.57 4.04 -13.37
C LEU A 154 10.50 5.42 -14.02
N VAL A 155 9.36 5.75 -14.65
CA VAL A 155 9.23 7.01 -15.40
C VAL A 155 8.59 8.12 -14.56
N VAL A 156 7.68 7.77 -13.65
CA VAL A 156 6.95 8.78 -12.85
C VAL A 156 7.51 8.89 -11.43
N LEU A 157 7.54 7.78 -10.68
CA LEU A 157 7.88 7.81 -9.25
C LEU A 157 9.38 7.97 -9.00
N LEU A 158 10.22 7.26 -9.73
CA LEU A 158 11.67 7.30 -9.50
C LEU A 158 12.27 8.71 -9.69
N PRO A 159 11.98 9.47 -10.77
CA PRO A 159 12.46 10.84 -10.93
C PRO A 159 11.94 11.78 -9.84
N LEU A 160 10.67 11.63 -9.45
CA LEU A 160 10.08 12.42 -8.37
C LEU A 160 10.79 12.15 -7.04
N LEU A 161 10.98 10.89 -6.66
CA LEU A 161 11.65 10.52 -5.41
C LEU A 161 13.11 10.98 -5.40
N LYS A 162 13.79 10.92 -6.54
CA LYS A 162 15.14 11.45 -6.67
C LYS A 162 15.16 12.97 -6.49
N HIS A 163 14.21 13.70 -7.07
CA HIS A 163 14.07 15.14 -6.86
C HIS A 163 13.81 15.46 -5.38
N LEU A 164 12.88 14.73 -4.72
CA LEU A 164 12.57 14.91 -3.30
C LEU A 164 13.76 14.61 -2.39
N SER A 165 14.63 13.67 -2.76
CA SER A 165 15.83 13.34 -1.99
C SER A 165 16.79 14.51 -1.84
N LEU A 166 16.75 15.49 -2.72
CA LEU A 166 17.58 16.70 -2.69
C LEU A 166 16.96 17.85 -1.89
N GLN A 167 15.70 17.73 -1.48
CA GLN A 167 15.00 18.77 -0.72
C GLN A 167 15.34 18.71 0.77
N ARG A 168 15.38 19.83 1.45
CA ARG A 168 15.48 19.88 2.92
C ARG A 168 14.16 19.46 3.58
N ASP A 169 13.06 19.83 2.94
CA ASP A 169 11.69 19.48 3.33
C ASP A 169 10.92 19.08 2.07
N VAL A 170 10.37 17.87 2.07
CA VAL A 170 9.62 17.32 0.93
C VAL A 170 8.20 17.87 0.84
N ARG A 171 7.65 18.35 1.95
CA ARG A 171 6.24 18.71 2.08
C ARG A 171 5.78 19.84 1.16
N PRO A 172 6.53 20.96 1.00
CA PRO A 172 6.14 22.00 0.04
C PRO A 172 6.03 21.50 -1.39
N VAL A 173 7.00 20.69 -1.84
CA VAL A 173 7.00 20.11 -3.20
C VAL A 173 5.83 19.17 -3.40
N LEU A 174 5.52 18.33 -2.39
CA LEU A 174 4.39 17.39 -2.45
C LEU A 174 3.06 18.13 -2.40
N TYR A 175 2.96 19.20 -1.61
CA TYR A 175 1.78 20.06 -1.57
C TYR A 175 1.48 20.68 -2.94
N GLU A 176 2.46 21.32 -3.55
CA GLU A 176 2.29 21.95 -4.87
C GLU A 176 1.91 20.94 -5.96
N ARG A 177 2.39 19.69 -5.84
CA ARG A 177 2.16 18.69 -6.86
C ARG A 177 0.83 17.96 -6.71
N PHE A 178 0.39 17.67 -5.50
CA PHE A 178 -0.73 16.76 -5.26
C PHE A 178 -1.92 17.40 -4.53
N HIS A 179 -1.75 18.52 -3.86
CA HIS A 179 -2.82 19.21 -3.10
C HIS A 179 -3.63 18.25 -2.22
N MET A 180 -2.93 17.32 -1.55
CA MET A 180 -3.58 16.25 -0.79
C MET A 180 -4.46 16.76 0.37
N PRO A 181 -4.12 17.85 1.09
CA PRO A 181 -5.01 18.41 2.10
C PRO A 181 -6.39 18.79 1.53
N GLU A 182 -6.42 19.48 0.39
CA GLU A 182 -7.67 19.89 -0.28
C GLU A 182 -8.43 18.65 -0.82
N TRP A 183 -7.68 17.69 -1.35
CA TRP A 183 -8.27 16.43 -1.80
C TRP A 183 -9.01 15.71 -0.65
N PHE A 184 -8.40 15.65 0.55
CA PHE A 184 -9.04 15.07 1.73
C PHE A 184 -10.26 15.85 2.18
N GLN A 185 -10.21 17.19 2.17
CA GLN A 185 -11.36 18.04 2.50
C GLN A 185 -12.55 17.77 1.57
N MET A 186 -12.27 17.66 0.26
CA MET A 186 -13.32 17.31 -0.72
C MET A 186 -13.92 15.91 -0.48
N HIS A 187 -13.19 15.03 0.21
CA HIS A 187 -13.67 13.69 0.58
C HIS A 187 -14.21 13.62 2.02
N GLY A 188 -14.51 14.77 2.62
CA GLY A 188 -15.15 14.84 3.95
C GLY A 188 -14.22 14.56 5.12
N ILE A 189 -12.89 14.60 4.90
CA ILE A 189 -11.89 14.44 5.96
C ILE A 189 -11.31 15.81 6.27
N PRO A 190 -11.59 16.40 7.46
CA PRO A 190 -10.99 17.66 7.85
C PRO A 190 -9.47 17.46 8.04
N THR A 191 -8.70 18.24 7.31
CA THR A 191 -7.27 18.33 7.58
C THR A 191 -7.08 19.36 8.69
N SER A 192 -6.56 18.90 9.83
CA SER A 192 -6.16 19.81 10.91
C SER A 192 -5.14 20.78 10.32
N GLY A 193 -5.50 22.06 10.28
CA GLY A 193 -4.65 23.12 9.80
C GLY A 193 -3.47 23.35 10.74
N ASN A 194 -2.56 22.40 10.85
CA ASN A 194 -1.23 22.67 11.39
C ASN A 194 -0.39 23.20 10.24
N GLY A 195 -0.44 24.52 10.18
CA GLY A 195 0.29 25.34 9.26
C GLY A 195 1.77 25.01 9.19
N VAL A 196 2.27 25.35 8.04
CA VAL A 196 3.67 25.53 7.68
C VAL A 196 4.42 26.30 8.76
#